data_b75ee1d311a352ecf4853882dcb69173
#
_entry.id   b75ee1d311a352ecf4853882dcb69173
#
_cell.length_a   1.000
_cell.length_b   1.000
_cell.length_c   1.000
_cell.angle_alpha   90.00
_cell.angle_beta   90.00
_cell.angle_gamma   90.00
#
_symmetry.space_group_name_H-M   'P 1'
#
loop_
_entity.id
_entity.type
_entity.pdbx_description
1 polymer ?
#
loop_
_entity_poly.entity_id
_entity_poly.type
_entity_poly.pdbx_seq_one_letter_code
_entity_poly.pdbx_strand_id
1 'polypeptide(L)'
;MQTRFTASAPHSAAVTAVAAAVLVTALPAAAQPVPAPQVAARAWMLTDVTSGQVLGGANMDERIEPASLTKLMTAYLVFEAVRDGKLKYDQMITPTETVRSVKTDESRMFLEPGKPVSVRDLTQGLIVQSGNDAALVLAEAVGGTETNFVMLMNREAERLGMKNTHFMNAAGLPDPNHYSTARDLSILTASLIKNFPQDYKFYSQKDFTYNNIKQPNRNRLLWLDPTVDGGKTGHTKSAGYCLVTSANRPLPDVPGASRRLLSVIIGTKSDAVRTQESLKVLN
;
A
#
# COMPACT_ATOMS: atom_id res chain seq x y z
N MET A 1 -27.80 107.41 39.24
CA MET A 1 -27.24 106.38 40.06
C MET A 1 -27.59 105.04 39.36
N GLN A 2 -26.64 104.47 38.61
CA GLN A 2 -26.86 103.34 37.71
C GLN A 2 -26.37 102.11 38.40
N THR A 3 -27.22 101.08 38.59
CA THR A 3 -26.88 99.78 39.06
C THR A 3 -26.88 98.81 37.87
N ARG A 4 -25.74 98.24 37.58
CA ARG A 4 -25.56 97.22 36.51
C ARG A 4 -25.91 95.85 37.07
N PHE A 5 -26.81 95.15 36.38
CA PHE A 5 -27.06 93.74 36.58
C PHE A 5 -26.10 92.92 35.70
N THR A 6 -25.31 92.05 36.27
CA THR A 6 -24.50 91.01 35.56
C THR A 6 -25.30 89.73 35.52
N ALA A 7 -25.57 89.30 34.28
CA ALA A 7 -26.19 88.00 34.01
C ALA A 7 -25.13 86.84 34.04
N SER A 8 -25.39 85.85 34.82
CA SER A 8 -24.60 84.61 34.90
C SER A 8 -25.16 83.58 33.89
N ALA A 9 -24.32 83.06 33.02
CA ALA A 9 -24.65 82.05 32.03
C ALA A 9 -24.51 80.66 32.65
N PRO A 10 -25.37 79.70 32.30
CA PRO A 10 -25.26 78.31 32.80
C PRO A 10 -24.22 77.50 32.04
N HIS A 11 -23.37 76.82 32.73
CA HIS A 11 -22.38 75.87 32.14
C HIS A 11 -23.10 74.54 31.78
N SER A 12 -23.15 74.26 30.46
CA SER A 12 -23.55 72.91 29.96
C SER A 12 -22.39 71.97 30.06
N ALA A 13 -22.52 70.98 30.91
CA ALA A 13 -21.58 69.82 31.00
C ALA A 13 -21.91 68.81 29.89
N ALA A 14 -21.05 68.68 28.91
CA ALA A 14 -21.12 67.63 27.88
C ALA A 14 -20.63 66.34 28.46
N VAL A 15 -21.54 65.37 28.60
CA VAL A 15 -21.18 63.95 28.96
C VAL A 15 -20.75 63.21 27.69
N THR A 16 -19.47 62.96 27.58
CA THR A 16 -18.89 62.18 26.46
C THR A 16 -19.05 60.68 26.81
N ALA A 17 -19.99 60.00 26.17
CA ALA A 17 -20.13 58.54 26.29
C ALA A 17 -19.04 57.83 25.45
N VAL A 18 -18.08 57.22 26.11
CA VAL A 18 -17.07 56.33 25.46
C VAL A 18 -17.69 54.96 25.25
N ALA A 19 -18.05 54.63 24.00
CA ALA A 19 -18.48 53.28 23.63
C ALA A 19 -17.25 52.38 23.51
N ALA A 20 -17.04 51.50 24.47
CA ALA A 20 -16.02 50.44 24.39
C ALA A 20 -16.49 49.35 23.43
N ALA A 21 -15.92 49.31 22.23
CA ALA A 21 -16.11 48.22 21.28
C ALA A 21 -15.33 47.00 21.78
N VAL A 22 -16.05 45.97 22.28
CA VAL A 22 -15.47 44.67 22.62
C VAL A 22 -15.22 43.91 21.32
N LEU A 23 -13.97 43.87 20.86
CA LEU A 23 -13.55 42.97 19.77
C LEU A 23 -13.56 41.53 20.28
N VAL A 24 -14.59 40.77 19.96
CA VAL A 24 -14.60 39.33 20.15
C VAL A 24 -13.75 38.69 19.06
N THR A 25 -12.49 38.43 19.36
CA THR A 25 -11.64 37.60 18.47
C THR A 25 -12.12 36.17 18.55
N ALA A 26 -12.83 35.71 17.49
CA ALA A 26 -13.14 34.31 17.32
C ALA A 26 -11.82 33.54 17.14
N LEU A 27 -11.39 32.83 18.17
CA LEU A 27 -10.30 31.85 18.04
C LEU A 27 -10.75 30.76 17.05
N PRO A 28 -9.92 30.40 16.06
CA PRO A 28 -10.25 29.29 15.20
C PRO A 28 -10.44 28.04 16.07
N ALA A 29 -11.60 27.40 15.96
CA ALA A 29 -11.85 26.13 16.61
C ALA A 29 -10.80 25.14 16.09
N ALA A 30 -9.86 24.75 16.95
CA ALA A 30 -8.91 23.70 16.62
C ALA A 30 -9.73 22.45 16.32
N ALA A 31 -9.67 21.97 15.06
CA ALA A 31 -10.30 20.72 14.68
C ALA A 31 -9.79 19.63 15.62
N GLN A 32 -10.68 19.00 16.37
CA GLN A 32 -10.31 17.88 17.24
C GLN A 32 -9.75 16.78 16.35
N PRO A 33 -8.53 16.26 16.63
CA PRO A 33 -8.00 15.17 15.86
C PRO A 33 -8.95 13.98 15.94
N VAL A 34 -9.40 13.49 14.80
CA VAL A 34 -10.21 12.27 14.72
C VAL A 34 -9.35 11.13 15.29
N PRO A 35 -9.80 10.40 16.33
CA PRO A 35 -9.02 9.32 16.89
C PRO A 35 -8.71 8.28 15.81
N ALA A 36 -7.45 7.80 15.76
CA ALA A 36 -7.08 6.74 14.85
C ALA A 36 -7.96 5.50 15.09
N PRO A 37 -8.41 4.80 14.03
CA PRO A 37 -9.26 3.63 14.20
C PRO A 37 -8.53 2.54 14.99
N GLN A 38 -9.27 1.84 15.86
CA GLN A 38 -8.77 0.63 16.51
C GLN A 38 -8.72 -0.48 15.44
N VAL A 39 -7.52 -0.96 15.12
CA VAL A 39 -7.27 -1.97 14.07
C VAL A 39 -6.76 -3.26 14.72
N ALA A 40 -7.44 -4.38 14.45
CA ALA A 40 -7.07 -5.69 14.97
C ALA A 40 -5.95 -6.33 14.15
N ALA A 41 -4.79 -5.68 14.12
CA ALA A 41 -3.58 -6.10 13.43
C ALA A 41 -2.34 -5.85 14.30
N ARG A 42 -1.27 -6.59 14.05
CA ARG A 42 0.03 -6.41 14.71
C ARG A 42 0.67 -5.07 14.33
N ALA A 43 0.61 -4.75 13.04
CA ALA A 43 1.06 -3.48 12.48
C ALA A 43 0.15 -3.06 11.34
N TRP A 44 -0.03 -1.75 11.17
CA TRP A 44 -0.78 -1.23 10.04
C TRP A 44 -0.36 0.19 9.67
N MET A 45 -0.65 0.57 8.43
CA MET A 45 -0.41 1.91 7.90
C MET A 45 -1.44 2.25 6.83
N LEU A 46 -1.91 3.49 6.85
CA LEU A 46 -2.68 4.10 5.77
C LEU A 46 -1.91 5.27 5.18
N THR A 47 -1.74 5.27 3.88
CA THR A 47 -1.04 6.32 3.14
C THR A 47 -1.91 6.86 2.01
N ASP A 48 -1.91 8.15 1.81
CA ASP A 48 -2.37 8.77 0.58
C ASP A 48 -1.21 8.78 -0.43
N VAL A 49 -1.30 7.92 -1.44
CA VAL A 49 -0.25 7.79 -2.48
C VAL A 49 -0.17 9.03 -3.36
N THR A 50 -1.28 9.77 -3.50
CA THR A 50 -1.35 10.99 -4.33
C THR A 50 -0.52 12.11 -3.74
N SER A 51 -0.63 12.33 -2.42
CA SER A 51 0.12 13.37 -1.69
C SER A 51 1.41 12.85 -1.04
N GLY A 52 1.54 11.53 -0.86
CA GLY A 52 2.62 10.88 -0.11
C GLY A 52 2.43 10.96 1.42
N GLN A 53 1.29 11.45 1.90
CA GLN A 53 1.03 11.67 3.32
C GLN A 53 0.65 10.36 4.02
N VAL A 54 1.24 10.12 5.20
CA VAL A 54 0.79 9.09 6.13
C VAL A 54 -0.45 9.61 6.87
N LEU A 55 -1.57 8.92 6.72
CA LEU A 55 -2.85 9.30 7.32
C LEU A 55 -3.08 8.66 8.69
N GLY A 56 -2.45 7.51 8.93
CA GLY A 56 -2.53 6.81 10.22
C GLY A 56 -1.72 5.53 10.21
N GLY A 57 -1.52 4.96 11.40
CA GLY A 57 -0.80 3.69 11.55
C GLY A 57 -0.47 3.37 13.00
N ALA A 58 -0.11 2.12 13.22
CA ALA A 58 0.45 1.64 14.47
C ALA A 58 1.56 0.62 14.17
N ASN A 59 2.63 0.64 14.95
CA ASN A 59 3.79 -0.24 14.81
C ASN A 59 4.36 -0.25 13.39
N MET A 60 4.29 0.89 12.68
CA MET A 60 4.59 1.00 11.25
C MET A 60 6.02 0.58 10.88
N ASP A 61 6.95 0.70 11.83
CA ASP A 61 8.38 0.41 11.66
C ASP A 61 8.81 -0.89 12.35
N GLU A 62 7.85 -1.64 12.90
CA GLU A 62 8.13 -2.95 13.47
C GLU A 62 8.55 -3.92 12.37
N ARG A 63 9.68 -4.61 12.58
CA ARG A 63 10.14 -5.67 11.67
C ARG A 63 9.23 -6.87 11.79
N ILE A 64 8.73 -7.31 10.66
CA ILE A 64 7.81 -8.44 10.52
C ILE A 64 8.27 -9.33 9.37
N GLU A 65 7.86 -10.58 9.41
CA GLU A 65 7.97 -11.49 8.27
C GLU A 65 6.94 -11.08 7.20
N PRO A 66 7.39 -10.68 5.98
CA PRO A 66 6.47 -10.17 4.96
C PRO A 66 5.63 -11.27 4.29
N ALA A 67 6.00 -12.54 4.44
CA ALA A 67 5.38 -13.64 3.71
C ALA A 67 5.28 -13.33 2.20
N SER A 68 4.21 -13.71 1.52
CA SER A 68 4.03 -13.45 0.09
C SER A 68 3.87 -11.96 -0.29
N LEU A 69 3.90 -11.01 0.65
CA LEU A 69 4.04 -9.59 0.30
C LEU A 69 5.41 -9.31 -0.34
N THR A 70 6.40 -10.16 -0.11
CA THR A 70 7.70 -10.18 -0.82
C THR A 70 7.53 -10.14 -2.34
N LYS A 71 6.49 -10.78 -2.87
CA LYS A 71 6.23 -10.84 -4.32
C LYS A 71 5.89 -9.49 -4.95
N LEU A 72 5.63 -8.45 -4.12
CA LEU A 72 5.57 -7.07 -4.61
C LEU A 72 6.93 -6.63 -5.16
N MET A 73 8.04 -6.97 -4.47
CA MET A 73 9.39 -6.67 -4.97
C MET A 73 9.75 -7.56 -6.17
N THR A 74 9.36 -8.83 -6.15
CA THR A 74 9.57 -9.73 -7.30
C THR A 74 8.88 -9.18 -8.55
N ALA A 75 7.61 -8.75 -8.43
CA ALA A 75 6.88 -8.11 -9.53
C ALA A 75 7.52 -6.78 -9.96
N TYR A 76 7.99 -5.98 -9.00
CA TYR A 76 8.67 -4.72 -9.30
C TYR A 76 9.86 -4.92 -10.24
N LEU A 77 10.75 -5.85 -9.92
CA LEU A 77 11.92 -6.16 -10.74
C LEU A 77 11.55 -6.79 -12.09
N VAL A 78 10.47 -7.57 -12.16
CA VAL A 78 9.94 -8.09 -13.43
C VAL A 78 9.43 -6.95 -14.31
N PHE A 79 8.67 -6.02 -13.76
CA PHE A 79 8.16 -4.85 -14.49
C PHE A 79 9.31 -3.95 -14.95
N GLU A 80 10.33 -3.79 -14.10
CA GLU A 80 11.55 -3.08 -14.49
C GLU A 80 12.27 -3.76 -15.65
N ALA A 81 12.43 -5.09 -15.62
CA ALA A 81 13.03 -5.86 -16.70
C ALA A 81 12.23 -5.76 -18.01
N VAL A 82 10.88 -5.70 -17.92
CA VAL A 82 10.03 -5.51 -19.11
C VAL A 82 10.16 -4.08 -19.63
N ARG A 83 10.11 -3.06 -18.78
CA ARG A 83 10.32 -1.66 -19.16
C ARG A 83 11.67 -1.45 -19.85
N ASP A 84 12.71 -2.08 -19.34
CA ASP A 84 14.08 -1.98 -19.84
C ASP A 84 14.33 -2.87 -21.08
N GLY A 85 13.34 -3.62 -21.57
CA GLY A 85 13.42 -4.49 -22.73
C GLY A 85 14.22 -5.78 -22.54
N LYS A 86 14.59 -6.09 -21.28
CA LYS A 86 15.29 -7.34 -20.92
C LYS A 86 14.36 -8.56 -20.96
N LEU A 87 13.08 -8.33 -20.70
CA LEU A 87 11.99 -9.31 -20.84
C LEU A 87 10.89 -8.73 -21.72
N LYS A 88 10.07 -9.63 -22.29
CA LYS A 88 8.82 -9.26 -22.99
C LYS A 88 7.69 -10.12 -22.42
N TYR A 89 6.48 -9.58 -22.36
CA TYR A 89 5.32 -10.33 -21.83
C TYR A 89 4.96 -11.56 -22.65
N ASP A 90 5.21 -11.55 -23.95
CA ASP A 90 4.99 -12.67 -24.86
C ASP A 90 6.19 -13.62 -24.96
N GLN A 91 7.31 -13.28 -24.32
CA GLN A 91 8.47 -14.16 -24.25
C GLN A 91 8.11 -15.45 -23.49
N MET A 92 8.51 -16.59 -24.08
CA MET A 92 8.33 -17.91 -23.47
C MET A 92 9.55 -18.25 -22.62
N ILE A 93 9.32 -18.63 -21.38
CA ILE A 93 10.32 -19.14 -20.45
C ILE A 93 10.04 -20.62 -20.20
N THR A 94 11.08 -21.44 -20.28
CA THR A 94 10.96 -22.86 -19.95
C THR A 94 11.39 -23.07 -18.51
N PRO A 95 10.44 -23.42 -17.58
CA PRO A 95 10.78 -23.73 -16.21
C PRO A 95 11.78 -24.89 -16.15
N THR A 96 12.77 -24.76 -15.27
CA THR A 96 13.77 -25.82 -15.02
C THR A 96 13.25 -26.80 -13.95
N GLU A 97 14.01 -27.83 -13.61
CA GLU A 97 13.68 -28.76 -12.52
C GLU A 97 13.57 -28.05 -11.15
N THR A 98 14.06 -26.81 -11.02
CA THR A 98 13.99 -26.04 -9.77
C THR A 98 12.56 -25.84 -9.28
N VAL A 99 11.55 -25.78 -10.17
CA VAL A 99 10.14 -25.63 -9.77
C VAL A 99 9.62 -26.81 -8.94
N ARG A 100 10.28 -27.98 -8.98
CA ARG A 100 9.94 -29.14 -8.14
C ARG A 100 10.31 -28.93 -6.67
N SER A 101 11.17 -27.96 -6.36
CA SER A 101 11.50 -27.63 -4.97
C SER A 101 10.33 -26.96 -4.23
N VAL A 102 9.36 -26.41 -4.95
CA VAL A 102 8.16 -25.79 -4.38
C VAL A 102 7.25 -26.88 -3.81
N LYS A 103 7.06 -26.87 -2.49
CA LYS A 103 6.33 -27.90 -1.76
C LYS A 103 4.83 -27.92 -2.08
N THR A 104 4.18 -29.03 -1.82
CA THR A 104 2.76 -29.25 -2.14
C THR A 104 1.80 -28.38 -1.32
N ASP A 105 2.21 -27.95 -0.13
CA ASP A 105 1.47 -27.05 0.76
C ASP A 105 1.70 -25.55 0.48
N GLU A 106 2.64 -25.22 -0.43
CA GLU A 106 2.89 -23.87 -0.87
C GLU A 106 1.92 -23.43 -1.97
N SER A 107 1.78 -22.12 -2.16
CA SER A 107 1.00 -21.56 -3.27
C SER A 107 1.70 -21.81 -4.61
N ARG A 108 1.00 -22.38 -5.58
CA ARG A 108 1.53 -22.69 -6.91
C ARG A 108 0.55 -22.32 -8.00
N MET A 109 1.05 -21.92 -9.16
CA MET A 109 0.26 -21.88 -10.39
C MET A 109 0.31 -23.19 -11.18
N PHE A 110 1.03 -24.19 -10.65
CA PHE A 110 1.19 -25.54 -11.20
C PHE A 110 2.04 -25.60 -12.46
N LEU A 111 3.23 -24.98 -12.40
CA LEU A 111 4.23 -25.09 -13.46
C LEU A 111 4.80 -26.50 -13.56
N GLU A 112 5.07 -26.91 -14.79
CA GLU A 112 5.73 -28.19 -15.09
C GLU A 112 7.10 -27.92 -15.69
N PRO A 113 8.18 -28.58 -15.21
CA PRO A 113 9.49 -28.48 -15.82
C PRO A 113 9.44 -28.83 -17.31
N GLY A 114 10.18 -28.08 -18.12
CA GLY A 114 10.26 -28.30 -19.57
C GLY A 114 9.07 -27.81 -20.40
N LYS A 115 7.97 -27.36 -19.78
CA LYS A 115 6.83 -26.79 -20.51
C LYS A 115 6.94 -25.26 -20.58
N PRO A 116 7.14 -24.68 -21.76
CA PRO A 116 7.24 -23.23 -21.91
C PRO A 116 5.97 -22.48 -21.42
N VAL A 117 6.19 -21.34 -20.75
CA VAL A 117 5.13 -20.48 -20.21
C VAL A 117 5.48 -19.02 -20.51
N SER A 118 4.48 -18.19 -20.82
CA SER A 118 4.73 -16.78 -21.11
C SER A 118 5.09 -15.98 -19.84
N VAL A 119 5.93 -14.96 -19.98
CA VAL A 119 6.21 -14.00 -18.88
C VAL A 119 4.90 -13.39 -18.36
N ARG A 120 3.92 -13.17 -19.22
CA ARG A 120 2.57 -12.70 -18.84
C ARG A 120 1.88 -13.67 -17.90
N ASP A 121 1.81 -14.95 -18.25
CA ASP A 121 1.16 -15.97 -17.41
C ASP A 121 1.90 -16.14 -16.08
N LEU A 122 3.24 -16.13 -16.11
CA LEU A 122 4.06 -16.16 -14.90
C LEU A 122 3.74 -14.96 -13.99
N THR A 123 3.60 -13.75 -14.56
CA THR A 123 3.26 -12.54 -13.82
C THR A 123 1.86 -12.63 -13.21
N GLN A 124 0.89 -13.16 -13.95
CA GLN A 124 -0.47 -13.40 -13.43
C GLN A 124 -0.47 -14.46 -12.32
N GLY A 125 0.25 -15.56 -12.53
CA GLY A 125 0.42 -16.61 -11.50
C GLY A 125 1.10 -16.09 -10.22
N LEU A 126 2.12 -15.24 -10.36
CA LEU A 126 2.81 -14.57 -9.25
C LEU A 126 1.84 -13.69 -8.43
N ILE A 127 1.04 -12.88 -9.11
CA ILE A 127 0.21 -11.84 -8.48
C ILE A 127 -1.12 -12.41 -8.00
N VAL A 128 -1.88 -13.07 -8.87
CA VAL A 128 -3.24 -13.53 -8.60
C VAL A 128 -3.25 -14.74 -7.68
N GLN A 129 -2.52 -15.78 -8.06
CA GLN A 129 -2.44 -17.04 -7.29
C GLN A 129 -1.42 -16.97 -6.16
N SER A 130 -0.48 -16.03 -6.24
CA SER A 130 0.66 -15.97 -5.33
C SER A 130 1.62 -17.16 -5.50
N GLY A 131 1.77 -17.66 -6.75
CA GLY A 131 2.57 -18.83 -7.07
C GLY A 131 4.05 -18.68 -6.68
N ASN A 132 4.56 -19.58 -5.84
CA ASN A 132 5.98 -19.63 -5.49
C ASN A 132 6.81 -20.17 -6.65
N ASP A 133 6.26 -21.10 -7.42
CA ASP A 133 6.83 -21.61 -8.67
C ASP A 133 7.00 -20.48 -9.71
N ALA A 134 6.00 -19.62 -9.88
CA ALA A 134 6.10 -18.45 -10.74
C ALA A 134 7.17 -17.46 -10.24
N ALA A 135 7.25 -17.25 -8.91
CA ALA A 135 8.27 -16.36 -8.32
C ALA A 135 9.69 -16.85 -8.62
N LEU A 136 9.92 -18.15 -8.48
CA LEU A 136 11.23 -18.76 -8.75
C LEU A 136 11.62 -18.65 -10.23
N VAL A 137 10.72 -18.99 -11.15
CA VAL A 137 11.00 -18.92 -12.60
C VAL A 137 11.25 -17.48 -13.05
N LEU A 138 10.48 -16.52 -12.53
CA LEU A 138 10.71 -15.10 -12.84
C LEU A 138 12.01 -14.58 -12.24
N ALA A 139 12.37 -15.03 -11.03
CA ALA A 139 13.64 -14.69 -10.41
C ALA A 139 14.83 -15.21 -11.24
N GLU A 140 14.75 -16.44 -11.72
CA GLU A 140 15.77 -17.02 -12.63
C GLU A 140 15.82 -16.29 -13.97
N ALA A 141 14.67 -15.92 -14.53
CA ALA A 141 14.61 -15.19 -15.81
C ALA A 141 15.22 -13.79 -15.74
N VAL A 142 15.10 -13.10 -14.60
CA VAL A 142 15.64 -11.75 -14.41
C VAL A 142 17.08 -11.77 -13.88
N GLY A 143 17.36 -12.63 -12.89
CA GLY A 143 18.64 -12.68 -12.17
C GLY A 143 19.61 -13.74 -12.67
N GLY A 144 19.17 -14.63 -13.55
CA GLY A 144 19.92 -15.83 -13.94
C GLY A 144 19.88 -16.93 -12.87
N THR A 145 19.89 -16.55 -11.59
CA THR A 145 19.69 -17.41 -10.41
C THR A 145 18.84 -16.67 -9.38
N GLU A 146 18.15 -17.43 -8.49
CA GLU A 146 17.43 -16.79 -7.38
C GLU A 146 18.36 -16.02 -6.45
N THR A 147 19.60 -16.53 -6.20
CA THR A 147 20.60 -15.83 -5.38
C THR A 147 20.94 -14.45 -5.95
N ASN A 148 21.21 -14.35 -7.23
CA ASN A 148 21.48 -13.07 -7.89
C ASN A 148 20.23 -12.17 -7.86
N PHE A 149 19.05 -12.74 -8.06
CA PHE A 149 17.80 -12.00 -7.98
C PHE A 149 17.57 -11.40 -6.59
N VAL A 150 17.86 -12.12 -5.52
CA VAL A 150 17.80 -11.62 -4.14
C VAL A 150 18.76 -10.45 -3.92
N MET A 151 19.94 -10.48 -4.51
CA MET A 151 20.84 -9.31 -4.47
C MET A 151 20.22 -8.10 -5.17
N LEU A 152 19.52 -8.31 -6.31
CA LEU A 152 18.78 -7.24 -6.99
C LEU A 152 17.64 -6.72 -6.12
N MET A 153 16.87 -7.60 -5.44
CA MET A 153 15.79 -7.19 -4.53
C MET A 153 16.29 -6.30 -3.40
N ASN A 154 17.39 -6.66 -2.76
CA ASN A 154 17.95 -5.88 -1.66
C ASN A 154 18.53 -4.53 -2.13
N ARG A 155 19.23 -4.50 -3.28
CA ARG A 155 19.69 -3.26 -3.88
C ARG A 155 18.53 -2.32 -4.23
N GLU A 156 17.45 -2.87 -4.76
CA GLU A 156 16.27 -2.09 -5.09
C GLU A 156 15.54 -1.60 -3.83
N ALA A 157 15.46 -2.41 -2.79
CA ALA A 157 14.93 -1.99 -1.49
C ALA A 157 15.70 -0.79 -0.92
N GLU A 158 17.04 -0.83 -0.98
CA GLU A 158 17.89 0.29 -0.58
C GLU A 158 17.61 1.55 -1.44
N ARG A 159 17.54 1.40 -2.77
CA ARG A 159 17.27 2.48 -3.72
C ARG A 159 15.90 3.15 -3.49
N LEU A 160 14.91 2.37 -3.11
CA LEU A 160 13.56 2.86 -2.78
C LEU A 160 13.48 3.47 -1.37
N GLY A 161 14.51 3.31 -0.55
CA GLY A 161 14.52 3.81 0.83
C GLY A 161 13.81 2.90 1.84
N MET A 162 13.69 1.62 1.56
CA MET A 162 13.14 0.59 2.44
C MET A 162 14.17 0.21 3.52
N LYS A 163 14.38 1.07 4.50
CA LYS A 163 15.48 1.02 5.46
C LYS A 163 15.44 -0.17 6.44
N ASN A 164 14.27 -0.78 6.59
CA ASN A 164 14.04 -1.90 7.51
C ASN A 164 13.55 -3.15 6.75
N THR A 165 14.08 -3.38 5.55
CA THR A 165 13.73 -4.52 4.72
C THR A 165 14.97 -5.27 4.30
N HIS A 166 14.90 -6.60 4.37
CA HIS A 166 15.88 -7.50 3.82
C HIS A 166 15.21 -8.75 3.26
N PHE A 167 15.52 -9.08 2.03
CA PHE A 167 14.97 -10.23 1.32
C PHE A 167 15.97 -11.36 1.28
N MET A 168 15.49 -12.60 1.46
CA MET A 168 16.29 -13.84 1.41
C MET A 168 15.87 -14.76 0.26
N ASN A 169 14.65 -14.58 -0.30
CA ASN A 169 14.13 -15.36 -1.43
C ASN A 169 13.06 -14.54 -2.17
N ALA A 170 12.69 -14.98 -3.37
CA ALA A 170 11.74 -14.29 -4.24
C ALA A 170 10.26 -14.50 -3.87
N ALA A 171 9.96 -15.49 -3.04
CA ALA A 171 8.59 -15.93 -2.76
C ALA A 171 8.04 -15.43 -1.42
N GLY A 172 8.90 -15.10 -0.46
CA GLY A 172 8.53 -14.77 0.92
C GLY A 172 8.41 -16.00 1.81
N LEU A 173 9.24 -17.01 1.56
CA LEU A 173 9.38 -18.15 2.44
C LEU A 173 10.06 -17.72 3.74
N PRO A 174 9.73 -18.37 4.87
CA PRO A 174 10.30 -18.02 6.17
C PRO A 174 11.82 -18.14 6.20
N ASP A 175 12.47 -17.10 6.68
CA ASP A 175 13.91 -17.08 7.00
C ASP A 175 14.10 -16.02 8.10
N PRO A 176 14.94 -16.26 9.13
CA PRO A 176 15.17 -15.31 10.22
C PRO A 176 15.66 -13.93 9.77
N ASN A 177 16.33 -13.87 8.62
CA ASN A 177 16.85 -12.63 8.03
C ASN A 177 15.91 -12.04 6.95
N HIS A 178 14.72 -12.64 6.72
CA HIS A 178 13.74 -12.15 5.77
C HIS A 178 12.68 -11.30 6.48
N TYR A 179 12.82 -10.00 6.42
CA TYR A 179 11.93 -9.07 7.13
C TYR A 179 11.62 -7.82 6.32
N SER A 180 10.54 -7.17 6.68
CA SER A 180 10.12 -5.85 6.20
C SER A 180 9.33 -5.13 7.29
N THR A 181 8.72 -3.98 6.94
CA THR A 181 7.83 -3.20 7.82
C THR A 181 6.59 -2.75 7.05
N ALA A 182 5.54 -2.33 7.76
CA ALA A 182 4.37 -1.75 7.11
C ALA A 182 4.73 -0.50 6.31
N ARG A 183 5.65 0.32 6.81
CA ARG A 183 6.15 1.51 6.11
C ARG A 183 6.87 1.14 4.82
N ASP A 184 7.81 0.22 4.87
CA ASP A 184 8.62 -0.16 3.71
C ASP A 184 7.76 -0.83 2.62
N LEU A 185 6.79 -1.68 3.02
CA LEU A 185 5.82 -2.26 2.08
C LEU A 185 4.90 -1.20 1.45
N SER A 186 4.57 -0.13 2.20
CA SER A 186 3.84 1.01 1.64
C SER A 186 4.69 1.76 0.61
N ILE A 187 5.97 2.02 0.89
CA ILE A 187 6.92 2.64 -0.05
C ILE A 187 7.02 1.82 -1.33
N LEU A 188 7.23 0.51 -1.21
CA LEU A 188 7.33 -0.40 -2.36
C LEU A 188 6.06 -0.37 -3.21
N THR A 189 4.89 -0.48 -2.59
CA THR A 189 3.63 -0.54 -3.33
C THR A 189 3.29 0.80 -3.98
N ALA A 190 3.54 1.92 -3.29
CA ALA A 190 3.40 3.26 -3.87
C ALA A 190 4.33 3.44 -5.09
N SER A 191 5.56 2.91 -5.02
CA SER A 191 6.50 2.92 -6.12
C SER A 191 6.04 2.06 -7.30
N LEU A 192 5.45 0.87 -7.04
CA LEU A 192 4.81 0.05 -8.09
C LEU A 192 3.71 0.82 -8.82
N ILE A 193 2.81 1.44 -8.08
CA ILE A 193 1.69 2.22 -8.63
C ILE A 193 2.21 3.38 -9.48
N LYS A 194 3.22 4.09 -9.01
CA LYS A 194 3.78 5.28 -9.66
C LYS A 194 4.62 4.95 -10.89
N ASN A 195 5.50 3.95 -10.79
CA ASN A 195 6.50 3.66 -11.80
C ASN A 195 5.98 2.70 -12.89
N PHE A 196 4.97 1.87 -12.57
CA PHE A 196 4.42 0.85 -13.44
C PHE A 196 2.88 0.85 -13.45
N PRO A 197 2.21 1.99 -13.76
CA PRO A 197 0.75 2.12 -13.65
C PRO A 197 -0.02 1.19 -14.59
N GLN A 198 0.57 0.79 -15.73
CA GLN A 198 -0.07 -0.15 -16.64
C GLN A 198 0.07 -1.59 -16.15
N ASP A 199 1.24 -1.94 -15.61
CA ASP A 199 1.52 -3.28 -15.10
C ASP A 199 0.82 -3.51 -13.75
N TYR A 200 0.61 -2.45 -12.96
CA TYR A 200 -0.15 -2.53 -11.72
C TYR A 200 -1.58 -3.05 -11.93
N LYS A 201 -2.14 -2.95 -13.14
CA LYS A 201 -3.45 -3.52 -13.50
C LYS A 201 -3.51 -5.04 -13.35
N PHE A 202 -2.39 -5.75 -13.34
CA PHE A 202 -2.38 -7.18 -13.00
C PHE A 202 -2.94 -7.44 -11.59
N TYR A 203 -2.77 -6.50 -10.66
CA TYR A 203 -3.26 -6.62 -9.28
C TYR A 203 -4.77 -6.46 -9.13
N SER A 204 -5.46 -5.88 -10.13
CA SER A 204 -6.93 -5.77 -10.16
C SER A 204 -7.63 -6.99 -10.74
N GLN A 205 -6.89 -7.96 -11.29
CA GLN A 205 -7.46 -9.17 -11.87
C GLN A 205 -8.10 -10.04 -10.78
N LYS A 206 -9.37 -10.37 -10.97
CA LYS A 206 -10.15 -11.17 -10.02
C LYS A 206 -9.82 -12.66 -10.08
N ASP A 207 -9.48 -13.14 -11.25
CA ASP A 207 -9.06 -14.53 -11.45
C ASP A 207 -8.09 -14.66 -12.62
N PHE A 208 -7.47 -15.82 -12.71
CA PHE A 208 -6.52 -16.21 -13.74
C PHE A 208 -6.68 -17.71 -14.00
N THR A 209 -6.60 -18.14 -15.24
CA THR A 209 -6.71 -19.55 -15.61
C THR A 209 -5.42 -20.00 -16.28
N TYR A 210 -4.80 -21.03 -15.73
CA TYR A 210 -3.62 -21.67 -16.29
C TYR A 210 -3.80 -23.20 -16.28
N ASN A 211 -3.43 -23.88 -17.37
CA ASN A 211 -3.61 -25.32 -17.53
C ASN A 211 -5.05 -25.78 -17.18
N ASN A 212 -6.06 -25.04 -17.63
CA ASN A 212 -7.49 -25.26 -17.33
C ASN A 212 -7.84 -25.19 -15.82
N ILE A 213 -6.93 -24.69 -14.98
CA ILE A 213 -7.17 -24.49 -13.55
C ILE A 213 -7.50 -23.02 -13.32
N LYS A 214 -8.75 -22.73 -12.93
CA LYS A 214 -9.15 -21.39 -12.54
C LYS A 214 -8.68 -21.08 -11.13
N GLN A 215 -7.98 -19.95 -10.98
CA GLN A 215 -7.31 -19.52 -9.75
C GLN A 215 -7.82 -18.13 -9.35
N PRO A 216 -8.66 -18.02 -8.32
CA PRO A 216 -9.19 -16.72 -7.89
C PRO A 216 -8.11 -15.91 -7.14
N ASN A 217 -8.17 -14.58 -7.28
CA ASN A 217 -7.37 -13.67 -6.47
C ASN A 217 -7.75 -13.80 -4.99
N ARG A 218 -6.76 -13.71 -4.11
CA ARG A 218 -6.96 -13.84 -2.66
C ARG A 218 -7.32 -12.51 -1.99
N ASN A 219 -7.20 -11.38 -2.69
CA ASN A 219 -7.66 -10.08 -2.21
C ASN A 219 -9.17 -9.96 -2.40
N ARG A 220 -9.94 -10.30 -1.36
CA ARG A 220 -11.41 -10.26 -1.40
C ARG A 220 -11.98 -8.86 -1.59
N LEU A 221 -11.23 -7.80 -1.28
CA LEU A 221 -11.69 -6.42 -1.46
C LEU A 221 -11.95 -6.07 -2.92
N LEU A 222 -11.34 -6.76 -3.88
CA LEU A 222 -11.65 -6.60 -5.32
C LEU A 222 -13.11 -6.88 -5.67
N TRP A 223 -13.84 -7.63 -4.82
CA TRP A 223 -15.28 -7.90 -5.01
C TRP A 223 -16.17 -7.07 -4.09
N LEU A 224 -15.65 -6.64 -2.95
CA LEU A 224 -16.43 -5.96 -1.91
C LEU A 224 -16.44 -4.43 -2.10
N ASP A 225 -15.42 -3.87 -2.72
CA ASP A 225 -15.25 -2.43 -2.88
C ASP A 225 -14.80 -2.10 -4.33
N PRO A 226 -15.68 -1.49 -5.14
CA PRO A 226 -15.38 -1.20 -6.54
C PRO A 226 -14.25 -0.18 -6.74
N THR A 227 -13.87 0.55 -5.70
CA THR A 227 -12.75 1.50 -5.76
C THR A 227 -11.40 0.85 -5.51
N VAL A 228 -11.39 -0.40 -5.00
CA VAL A 228 -10.16 -1.17 -4.82
C VAL A 228 -9.64 -1.64 -6.17
N ASP A 229 -8.41 -1.26 -6.49
CA ASP A 229 -7.79 -1.50 -7.79
C ASP A 229 -6.54 -2.37 -7.73
N GLY A 230 -6.20 -2.92 -6.58
CA GLY A 230 -5.09 -3.84 -6.47
C GLY A 230 -4.66 -4.17 -5.06
N GLY A 231 -3.54 -4.85 -5.00
CA GLY A 231 -2.90 -5.23 -3.76
C GLY A 231 -2.51 -6.70 -3.70
N LYS A 232 -1.85 -7.08 -2.61
CA LYS A 232 -1.27 -8.40 -2.42
C LYS A 232 -1.53 -8.94 -1.03
N THR A 233 -1.88 -10.22 -0.95
CA THR A 233 -2.02 -10.96 0.31
C THR A 233 -0.74 -11.67 0.69
N GLY A 234 -0.53 -11.87 1.99
CA GLY A 234 0.52 -12.72 2.55
C GLY A 234 -0.02 -13.54 3.72
N HIS A 235 0.55 -14.72 3.94
CA HIS A 235 0.27 -15.54 5.10
C HIS A 235 1.39 -16.56 5.34
N THR A 236 1.85 -16.63 6.58
CA THR A 236 2.56 -17.76 7.19
C THR A 236 2.06 -17.92 8.62
N LYS A 237 2.45 -18.98 9.31
CA LYS A 237 2.06 -19.16 10.73
C LYS A 237 2.60 -18.04 11.62
N SER A 238 3.83 -17.57 11.36
CA SER A 238 4.50 -16.51 12.11
C SER A 238 4.05 -15.11 11.72
N ALA A 239 3.84 -14.84 10.42
CA ALA A 239 3.40 -13.55 9.91
C ALA A 239 1.92 -13.26 10.24
N GLY A 240 1.08 -14.30 10.43
CA GLY A 240 -0.37 -14.15 10.43
C GLY A 240 -0.90 -13.78 9.03
N TYR A 241 -2.12 -13.29 8.97
CA TYR A 241 -2.74 -12.87 7.71
C TYR A 241 -2.43 -11.40 7.42
N CYS A 242 -1.86 -11.15 6.24
CA CYS A 242 -1.42 -9.83 5.81
C CYS A 242 -2.10 -9.42 4.50
N LEU A 243 -2.33 -8.12 4.31
CA LEU A 243 -2.87 -7.54 3.09
C LEU A 243 -2.33 -6.14 2.87
N VAL A 244 -1.78 -5.90 1.69
CA VAL A 244 -1.57 -4.57 1.14
C VAL A 244 -2.67 -4.32 0.12
N THR A 245 -3.37 -3.20 0.19
CA THR A 245 -4.50 -2.90 -0.72
C THR A 245 -4.51 -1.42 -1.10
N SER A 246 -4.67 -1.14 -2.39
CA SER A 246 -4.90 0.21 -2.90
C SER A 246 -6.36 0.40 -3.31
N ALA A 247 -6.86 1.63 -3.12
CA ALA A 247 -8.19 2.06 -3.53
C ALA A 247 -8.12 3.47 -4.12
N ASN A 248 -8.81 3.69 -5.22
CA ASN A 248 -8.94 5.00 -5.85
C ASN A 248 -10.26 5.66 -5.43
N ARG A 249 -10.22 6.45 -4.34
CA ARG A 249 -11.39 7.06 -3.72
C ARG A 249 -11.78 8.36 -4.42
N PRO A 250 -13.02 8.52 -4.89
CA PRO A 250 -13.49 9.81 -5.37
C PRO A 250 -13.49 10.84 -4.23
N LEU A 251 -13.18 12.08 -4.56
CA LEU A 251 -13.28 13.19 -3.62
C LEU A 251 -14.70 13.77 -3.67
N PRO A 252 -15.45 13.74 -2.54
CA PRO A 252 -16.86 14.16 -2.53
C PRO A 252 -17.07 15.62 -3.01
N ASP A 253 -16.14 16.50 -2.62
CA ASP A 253 -16.26 17.96 -2.83
C ASP A 253 -15.64 18.44 -4.15
N VAL A 254 -15.01 17.54 -4.93
CA VAL A 254 -14.34 17.87 -6.20
C VAL A 254 -14.73 16.89 -7.29
N PRO A 255 -15.76 17.20 -8.08
CA PRO A 255 -16.25 16.32 -9.14
C PRO A 255 -15.14 15.89 -10.11
N GLY A 256 -15.03 14.57 -10.35
CA GLY A 256 -14.02 13.99 -11.24
C GLY A 256 -12.62 13.84 -10.62
N ALA A 257 -12.38 14.35 -9.41
CA ALA A 257 -11.12 14.15 -8.70
C ALA A 257 -11.18 12.89 -7.81
N SER A 258 -10.03 12.26 -7.65
CA SER A 258 -9.87 11.12 -6.76
C SER A 258 -8.52 11.17 -6.07
N ARG A 259 -8.42 10.49 -4.93
CA ARG A 259 -7.14 10.22 -4.27
C ARG A 259 -6.93 8.73 -4.15
N ARG A 260 -5.70 8.32 -4.25
CA ARG A 260 -5.34 6.92 -4.10
C ARG A 260 -4.86 6.63 -2.70
N LEU A 261 -5.63 5.83 -1.99
CA LEU A 261 -5.28 5.34 -0.65
C LEU A 261 -4.58 3.98 -0.76
N LEU A 262 -3.65 3.75 0.14
CA LEU A 262 -2.93 2.50 0.29
C LEU A 262 -2.95 2.07 1.74
N SER A 263 -3.58 0.94 2.03
CA SER A 263 -3.56 0.32 3.35
C SER A 263 -2.60 -0.86 3.39
N VAL A 264 -1.84 -0.96 4.46
CA VAL A 264 -0.99 -2.11 4.81
C VAL A 264 -1.48 -2.65 6.14
N ILE A 265 -1.97 -3.89 6.16
CA ILE A 265 -2.46 -4.60 7.35
C ILE A 265 -1.62 -5.85 7.54
N ILE A 266 -1.05 -6.04 8.74
CA ILE A 266 -0.11 -7.12 9.03
C ILE A 266 -0.49 -7.83 10.31
N GLY A 267 -0.43 -9.18 10.29
CA GLY A 267 -0.51 -9.99 11.49
C GLY A 267 -1.92 -10.10 12.07
N THR A 268 -2.94 -10.14 11.23
CA THR A 268 -4.30 -10.45 11.68
C THR A 268 -4.49 -11.94 11.88
N LYS A 269 -5.53 -12.30 12.65
CA LYS A 269 -5.78 -13.70 13.02
C LYS A 269 -6.46 -14.55 11.94
N SER A 270 -7.03 -13.94 10.89
CA SER A 270 -7.71 -14.67 9.81
C SER A 270 -7.83 -13.85 8.52
N ASP A 271 -8.16 -14.54 7.42
CA ASP A 271 -8.46 -13.94 6.12
C ASP A 271 -9.63 -12.94 6.20
N ALA A 272 -10.68 -13.30 6.95
CA ALA A 272 -11.83 -12.42 7.16
C ALA A 272 -11.43 -11.14 7.89
N VAL A 273 -10.62 -11.26 8.96
CA VAL A 273 -10.18 -10.10 9.75
C VAL A 273 -9.28 -9.18 8.94
N ARG A 274 -8.28 -9.68 8.17
CA ARG A 274 -7.46 -8.81 7.33
C ARG A 274 -8.28 -8.04 6.30
N THR A 275 -9.32 -8.69 5.74
CA THR A 275 -10.24 -8.06 4.78
C THR A 275 -11.06 -6.95 5.44
N GLN A 276 -11.64 -7.22 6.61
CA GLN A 276 -12.44 -6.25 7.38
C GLN A 276 -11.61 -5.06 7.85
N GLU A 277 -10.43 -5.33 8.41
CA GLU A 277 -9.56 -4.27 8.92
C GLU A 277 -9.00 -3.39 7.79
N SER A 278 -8.67 -3.99 6.62
CA SER A 278 -8.26 -3.20 5.45
C SER A 278 -9.39 -2.31 4.95
N LEU A 279 -10.63 -2.81 4.89
CA LEU A 279 -11.79 -2.02 4.49
C LEU A 279 -12.08 -0.89 5.48
N LYS A 280 -12.00 -1.18 6.80
CA LYS A 280 -12.17 -0.19 7.87
C LYS A 280 -11.18 0.96 7.75
N VAL A 281 -9.92 0.65 7.48
CA VAL A 281 -8.84 1.64 7.38
C VAL A 281 -8.98 2.49 6.11
N LEU A 282 -9.53 1.93 5.01
CA LEU A 282 -9.76 2.64 3.76
C LEU A 282 -10.98 3.58 3.80
N ASN A 283 -11.91 3.40 4.74
CA ASN A 283 -13.12 4.22 4.91
C ASN A 283 -12.96 5.29 5.97
#